data_13902c0285865457508a61eede172e4d
#
_entry.id   13902c0285865457508a61eede172e4d
#
_cell.length_a   1.000
_cell.length_b   1.000
_cell.length_c   1.000
_cell.angle_alpha   90.00
_cell.angle_beta   90.00
_cell.angle_gamma   90.00
#
_symmetry.space_group_name_H-M   'P 1'
#
loop_
_entity.id
_entity.type
_entity.pdbx_description
1 polymer ?
#
loop_
_entity_poly.entity_id
_entity_poly.type
_entity_poly.pdbx_seq_one_letter_code
_entity_poly.pdbx_strand_id
1 'polypeptide(L)'
;MEEKEKKVQEMYMEFKMLDQYIKQLQSQLEMITHQLIELNSTNNSLNEFDKLSAGKEMFVPLSSGIFAKASIKDTSELLVNVGANVAVKKDVASTKKLIQQQMEEIKKIQKQMINDLEKMTNHAAQLERQLQSMVPEG
;
A
#
# COMPACT_ATOMS: atom_id res chain seq x y z
N MET A 1 -35.58 31.44 3.98
CA MET A 1 -34.74 31.47 2.77
C MET A 1 -33.26 31.53 3.07
N GLU A 2 -32.81 32.40 3.96
CA GLU A 2 -31.41 32.46 4.36
C GLU A 2 -30.90 31.18 5.01
N GLU A 3 -31.72 30.53 5.81
CA GLU A 3 -31.38 29.26 6.46
C GLU A 3 -31.17 28.14 5.45
N LYS A 4 -31.96 28.09 4.38
CA LYS A 4 -31.85 27.12 3.32
C LYS A 4 -30.57 27.31 2.51
N GLU A 5 -30.25 28.53 2.16
CA GLU A 5 -29.02 28.88 1.44
C GLU A 5 -27.77 28.55 2.26
N LYS A 6 -27.80 28.87 3.55
CA LYS A 6 -26.72 28.56 4.48
C LYS A 6 -26.51 27.07 4.60
N LYS A 7 -27.59 26.31 4.69
CA LYS A 7 -27.53 24.84 4.77
C LYS A 7 -26.95 24.23 3.50
N VAL A 8 -27.34 24.74 2.34
CA VAL A 8 -26.78 24.31 1.04
C VAL A 8 -25.28 24.59 0.98
N GLN A 9 -24.83 25.76 1.42
CA GLN A 9 -23.41 26.10 1.45
C GLN A 9 -22.63 25.19 2.38
N GLU A 10 -23.15 24.92 3.56
CA GLU A 10 -22.51 23.99 4.53
C GLU A 10 -22.38 22.57 3.96
N MET A 11 -23.44 22.10 3.33
CA MET A 11 -23.45 20.77 2.69
C MET A 11 -22.49 20.70 1.51
N TYR A 12 -22.41 21.76 0.72
CA TYR A 12 -21.49 21.84 -0.41
C TYR A 12 -20.02 21.82 0.06
N MET A 13 -19.72 22.55 1.13
CA MET A 13 -18.38 22.56 1.71
C MET A 13 -18.02 21.20 2.30
N GLU A 14 -18.97 20.56 2.97
CA GLU A 14 -18.79 19.21 3.49
C GLU A 14 -18.52 18.21 2.36
N PHE A 15 -19.26 18.30 1.27
CA PHE A 15 -19.05 17.49 0.07
C PHE A 15 -17.63 17.67 -0.51
N LYS A 16 -17.20 18.93 -0.61
CA LYS A 16 -15.84 19.24 -1.10
C LYS A 16 -14.75 18.64 -0.20
N MET A 17 -14.94 18.75 1.10
CA MET A 17 -14.00 18.18 2.06
C MET A 17 -13.94 16.65 1.93
N LEU A 18 -15.09 16.00 1.81
CA LEU A 18 -15.18 14.57 1.61
C LEU A 18 -14.49 14.14 0.30
N ASP A 19 -14.71 14.89 -0.77
CA ASP A 19 -14.07 14.62 -2.07
C ASP A 19 -12.55 14.66 -1.96
N GLN A 20 -12.01 15.64 -1.23
CA GLN A 20 -10.57 15.73 -0.98
C GLN A 20 -10.06 14.57 -0.15
N TYR A 21 -10.77 14.18 0.91
CA TYR A 21 -10.42 13.03 1.73
C TYR A 21 -10.45 11.73 0.94
N ILE A 22 -11.45 11.57 0.09
CA ILE A 22 -11.57 10.39 -0.78
C ILE A 22 -10.36 10.29 -1.71
N LYS A 23 -9.97 11.39 -2.35
CA LYS A 23 -8.80 11.42 -3.24
C LYS A 23 -7.51 11.12 -2.49
N GLN A 24 -7.34 11.68 -1.30
CA GLN A 24 -6.18 11.42 -0.44
C GLN A 24 -6.13 9.96 -0.04
N LEU A 25 -7.26 9.39 0.37
CA LEU A 25 -7.35 7.99 0.78
C LEU A 25 -7.08 7.04 -0.39
N GLN A 26 -7.59 7.38 -1.59
CA GLN A 26 -7.30 6.62 -2.81
C GLN A 26 -5.80 6.60 -3.12
N SER A 27 -5.14 7.76 -2.98
CA SER A 27 -3.69 7.86 -3.18
C SER A 27 -2.91 7.03 -2.16
N GLN A 28 -3.30 7.08 -0.89
CA GLN A 28 -2.68 6.27 0.17
C GLN A 28 -2.90 4.78 -0.07
N LEU A 29 -4.11 4.41 -0.51
CA LEU A 29 -4.44 3.02 -0.82
C LEU A 29 -3.59 2.48 -1.97
N GLU A 30 -3.36 3.30 -2.99
CA GLU A 30 -2.48 2.96 -4.12
C GLU A 30 -1.05 2.70 -3.64
N MET A 31 -0.52 3.56 -2.77
CA MET A 31 0.82 3.39 -2.19
C MET A 31 0.93 2.09 -1.39
N ILE A 32 -0.07 1.79 -0.58
CA ILE A 32 -0.11 0.56 0.24
C ILE A 32 -0.21 -0.67 -0.65
N THR A 33 -0.99 -0.61 -1.71
CA THR A 33 -1.11 -1.70 -2.68
C THR A 33 0.24 -1.96 -3.35
N HIS A 34 0.98 -0.93 -3.71
CA HIS A 34 2.34 -1.07 -4.24
C HIS A 34 3.29 -1.73 -3.24
N GLN A 35 3.24 -1.33 -1.97
CA GLN A 35 4.05 -1.95 -0.93
C GLN A 35 3.73 -3.44 -0.78
N LEU A 36 2.45 -3.81 -0.87
CA LEU A 36 2.03 -5.20 -0.79
C LEU A 36 2.55 -6.02 -1.96
N ILE A 37 2.52 -5.44 -3.17
CA ILE A 37 3.07 -6.09 -4.37
C ILE A 37 4.58 -6.31 -4.22
N GLU A 38 5.31 -5.32 -3.71
CA GLU A 38 6.75 -5.44 -3.47
C GLU A 38 7.07 -6.52 -2.44
N LEU A 39 6.32 -6.58 -1.35
CA LEU A 39 6.49 -7.61 -0.33
C LEU A 39 6.20 -9.01 -0.87
N ASN A 40 5.16 -9.12 -1.70
CA ASN A 40 4.84 -10.40 -2.34
C ASN A 40 5.95 -10.85 -3.29
N SER A 41 6.51 -9.91 -4.06
CA SER A 41 7.67 -10.16 -4.93
C SER A 41 8.89 -10.59 -4.12
N THR A 42 9.14 -9.95 -2.99
CA THR A 42 10.22 -10.32 -2.06
C THR A 42 10.02 -11.73 -1.52
N ASN A 43 8.80 -12.06 -1.12
CA ASN A 43 8.48 -13.40 -0.64
C ASN A 43 8.75 -14.47 -1.70
N ASN A 44 8.37 -14.21 -2.95
CA ASN A 44 8.64 -15.11 -4.06
C ASN A 44 10.15 -15.28 -4.30
N SER A 45 10.90 -14.19 -4.23
CA SER A 45 12.37 -14.22 -4.35
C SER A 45 13.02 -15.05 -3.25
N LEU A 46 12.52 -14.94 -2.01
CA LEU A 46 13.00 -15.74 -0.88
C LEU A 46 12.71 -17.21 -1.09
N ASN A 47 11.54 -17.55 -1.64
CA ASN A 47 11.19 -18.94 -1.96
C ASN A 47 12.12 -19.53 -3.03
N GLU A 48 12.46 -18.74 -4.04
CA GLU A 48 13.42 -19.16 -5.08
C GLU A 48 14.83 -19.33 -4.51
N PHE A 49 15.25 -18.36 -3.67
CA PHE A 49 16.56 -18.40 -3.01
C PHE A 49 16.72 -19.65 -2.14
N ASP A 50 15.65 -20.03 -1.42
CA ASP A 50 15.63 -21.20 -0.55
C ASP A 50 15.88 -22.51 -1.31
N LYS A 51 15.59 -22.53 -2.61
CA LYS A 51 15.82 -23.69 -3.49
C LYS A 51 17.21 -23.73 -4.11
N LEU A 52 18.01 -22.68 -3.93
CA LEU A 52 19.34 -22.61 -4.51
C LEU A 52 20.34 -23.43 -3.71
N SER A 53 21.30 -24.02 -4.42
CA SER A 53 22.45 -24.69 -3.81
C SER A 53 23.62 -23.70 -3.74
N ALA A 54 24.47 -23.87 -2.74
CA ALA A 54 25.73 -23.13 -2.65
C ALA A 54 26.59 -23.39 -3.92
N GLY A 55 27.21 -22.32 -4.41
CA GLY A 55 28.06 -22.36 -5.59
C GLY A 55 27.33 -22.11 -6.91
N LYS A 56 26.00 -21.97 -6.90
CA LYS A 56 25.24 -21.69 -8.12
C LYS A 56 25.53 -20.27 -8.61
N GLU A 57 25.78 -20.16 -9.91
CA GLU A 57 26.01 -18.86 -10.54
C GLU A 57 24.69 -18.18 -10.91
N MET A 58 24.66 -16.87 -10.76
CA MET A 58 23.51 -16.07 -11.11
C MET A 58 23.95 -14.66 -11.48
N PHE A 59 23.07 -13.92 -12.14
CA PHE A 59 23.28 -12.49 -12.37
C PHE A 59 22.62 -11.69 -11.25
N VAL A 60 23.39 -10.79 -10.65
CA VAL A 60 22.89 -9.89 -9.61
C VAL A 60 22.87 -8.45 -10.12
N PRO A 61 21.82 -7.68 -9.83
CA PRO A 61 21.74 -6.29 -10.31
C PRO A 61 22.73 -5.40 -9.54
N LEU A 62 23.51 -4.61 -10.29
CA LEU A 62 24.35 -3.56 -9.74
C LEU A 62 23.63 -2.22 -9.74
N SER A 63 22.88 -1.95 -10.80
CA SER A 63 22.05 -0.77 -10.96
C SER A 63 21.03 -1.07 -12.06
N SER A 64 20.18 -0.09 -12.37
CA SER A 64 19.14 -0.27 -13.39
C SER A 64 19.74 -0.71 -14.73
N GLY A 65 19.39 -1.91 -15.18
CA GLY A 65 19.83 -2.46 -16.46
C GLY A 65 21.24 -3.03 -16.48
N ILE A 66 21.95 -3.04 -15.35
CA ILE A 66 23.33 -3.56 -15.28
C ILE A 66 23.37 -4.71 -14.28
N PHE A 67 23.88 -5.87 -14.72
CA PHE A 67 23.94 -7.10 -13.95
C PHE A 67 25.38 -7.62 -13.92
N ALA A 68 25.79 -8.19 -12.80
CA ALA A 68 27.07 -8.86 -12.67
C ALA A 68 26.85 -10.34 -12.39
N LYS A 69 27.71 -11.16 -12.98
CA LYS A 69 27.70 -12.60 -12.71
C LYS A 69 28.30 -12.83 -11.34
N ALA A 70 27.59 -13.56 -10.47
CA ALA A 70 28.02 -13.84 -9.13
C ALA A 70 27.67 -15.27 -8.75
N SER A 71 28.35 -15.79 -7.76
CA SER A 71 28.06 -17.12 -7.25
C SER A 71 27.68 -17.02 -5.77
N ILE A 72 26.66 -17.76 -5.38
CA ILE A 72 26.18 -17.81 -3.99
C ILE A 72 27.08 -18.73 -3.19
N LYS A 73 27.75 -18.19 -2.18
CA LYS A 73 28.63 -18.98 -1.31
C LYS A 73 27.85 -19.70 -0.22
N ASP A 74 26.83 -19.04 0.33
CA ASP A 74 26.09 -19.54 1.49
C ASP A 74 24.62 -19.15 1.33
N THR A 75 23.73 -20.12 1.47
CA THR A 75 22.28 -19.93 1.40
C THR A 75 21.63 -19.91 2.78
N SER A 76 22.40 -20.07 3.85
CA SER A 76 21.87 -20.14 5.22
C SER A 76 21.65 -18.77 5.84
N GLU A 77 22.30 -17.73 5.32
CA GLU A 77 22.34 -16.42 5.93
C GLU A 77 22.02 -15.33 4.93
N LEU A 78 21.14 -14.40 5.33
CA LEU A 78 20.77 -13.21 4.58
C LEU A 78 21.10 -11.98 5.39
N LEU A 79 21.38 -10.88 4.70
CA LEU A 79 21.52 -9.55 5.31
C LEU A 79 20.24 -8.78 5.05
N VAL A 80 19.53 -8.42 6.11
CA VAL A 80 18.20 -7.82 6.03
C VAL A 80 18.24 -6.42 6.65
N ASN A 81 17.80 -5.41 5.90
CA ASN A 81 17.61 -4.06 6.41
C ASN A 81 16.32 -4.03 7.23
N VAL A 82 16.44 -3.70 8.52
CA VAL A 82 15.31 -3.67 9.45
C VAL A 82 14.86 -2.24 9.78
N GLY A 83 15.39 -1.23 9.07
CA GLY A 83 15.06 0.19 9.24
C GLY A 83 16.21 0.98 9.84
N ALA A 84 16.13 2.31 9.74
CA ALA A 84 17.12 3.26 10.28
C ALA A 84 18.57 2.96 9.86
N ASN A 85 18.76 2.47 8.63
CA ASN A 85 20.07 2.08 8.09
C ASN A 85 20.76 0.94 8.87
N VAL A 86 20.00 0.14 9.60
CA VAL A 86 20.51 -1.03 10.33
C VAL A 86 20.19 -2.29 9.55
N ALA A 87 21.24 -3.07 9.26
CA ALA A 87 21.10 -4.37 8.62
C ALA A 87 21.51 -5.47 9.62
N VAL A 88 20.73 -6.54 9.65
CA VAL A 88 21.00 -7.70 10.52
C VAL A 88 21.07 -8.96 9.70
N LYS A 89 21.86 -9.91 10.18
CA LYS A 89 21.95 -11.24 9.59
C LYS A 89 20.76 -12.08 10.08
N LYS A 90 20.07 -12.73 9.14
CA LYS A 90 18.95 -13.61 9.44
C LYS A 90 18.98 -14.84 8.54
N ASP A 91 18.45 -15.94 9.03
CA ASP A 91 18.21 -17.11 8.16
C ASP A 91 17.01 -16.85 7.23
N VAL A 92 16.83 -17.70 6.23
CA VAL A 92 15.77 -17.57 5.24
C VAL A 92 14.39 -17.72 5.89
N ALA A 93 14.23 -18.67 6.81
CA ALA A 93 12.96 -18.94 7.47
C ALA A 93 12.50 -17.74 8.30
N SER A 94 13.39 -17.15 9.09
CA SER A 94 13.10 -15.94 9.91
C SER A 94 12.77 -14.74 9.02
N THR A 95 13.47 -14.60 7.90
CA THR A 95 13.24 -13.52 6.94
C THR A 95 11.86 -13.65 6.29
N LYS A 96 11.49 -14.86 5.85
CA LYS A 96 10.15 -15.14 5.31
C LYS A 96 9.05 -14.79 6.31
N LYS A 97 9.27 -15.16 7.57
CA LYS A 97 8.31 -14.89 8.64
C LYS A 97 8.12 -13.39 8.85
N LEU A 98 9.22 -12.62 8.84
CA LEU A 98 9.18 -11.17 8.93
C LEU A 98 8.38 -10.56 7.77
N ILE A 99 8.64 -10.99 6.55
CA ILE A 99 7.93 -10.51 5.35
C ILE A 99 6.44 -10.84 5.44
N GLN A 100 6.08 -12.04 5.86
CA GLN A 100 4.69 -12.46 6.03
C GLN A 100 3.97 -11.60 7.08
N GLN A 101 4.63 -11.30 8.20
CA GLN A 101 4.06 -10.42 9.22
C GLN A 101 3.81 -9.02 8.69
N GLN A 102 4.76 -8.47 7.93
CA GLN A 102 4.59 -7.17 7.29
C GLN A 102 3.44 -7.17 6.30
N MET A 103 3.31 -8.23 5.49
CA MET A 103 2.20 -8.38 4.55
C MET A 103 0.84 -8.43 5.26
N GLU A 104 0.74 -9.16 6.36
CA GLU A 104 -0.49 -9.25 7.15
C GLU A 104 -0.90 -7.91 7.73
N GLU A 105 0.06 -7.16 8.28
CA GLU A 105 -0.19 -5.82 8.81
C GLU A 105 -0.68 -4.87 7.72
N ILE A 106 -0.04 -4.89 6.56
CA ILE A 106 -0.43 -4.04 5.43
C ILE A 106 -1.80 -4.43 4.89
N LYS A 107 -2.11 -5.72 4.83
CA LYS A 107 -3.44 -6.20 4.42
C LYS A 107 -4.54 -5.70 5.36
N LYS A 108 -4.27 -5.66 6.66
CA LYS A 108 -5.22 -5.11 7.64
C LYS A 108 -5.48 -3.63 7.41
N ILE A 109 -4.42 -2.86 7.20
CA ILE A 109 -4.51 -1.43 6.90
C ILE A 109 -5.25 -1.21 5.59
N GLN A 110 -4.96 -1.98 4.55
CA GLN A 110 -5.62 -1.92 3.25
C GLN A 110 -7.12 -2.17 3.40
N LYS A 111 -7.50 -3.19 4.15
CA LYS A 111 -8.91 -3.54 4.40
C LYS A 111 -9.65 -2.40 5.11
N GLN A 112 -9.00 -1.81 6.12
CA GLN A 112 -9.58 -0.68 6.85
C GLN A 112 -9.76 0.52 5.93
N MET A 113 -8.77 0.82 5.10
CA MET A 113 -8.85 1.93 4.13
C MET A 113 -9.95 1.72 3.11
N ILE A 114 -10.13 0.50 2.61
CA ILE A 114 -11.19 0.17 1.66
C ILE A 114 -12.56 0.39 2.31
N ASN A 115 -12.73 -0.04 3.56
CA ASN A 115 -13.97 0.19 4.31
C ASN A 115 -14.24 1.66 4.52
N ASP A 116 -13.22 2.44 4.90
CA ASP A 116 -13.35 3.88 5.11
C ASP A 116 -13.68 4.60 3.80
N LEU A 117 -13.03 4.19 2.71
CA LEU A 117 -13.29 4.75 1.38
C LEU A 117 -14.74 4.49 0.95
N GLU A 118 -15.24 3.27 1.17
CA GLU A 118 -16.62 2.92 0.86
C GLU A 118 -17.62 3.77 1.64
N LYS A 119 -17.38 3.94 2.94
CA LYS A 119 -18.22 4.78 3.80
C LYS A 119 -18.22 6.24 3.35
N MET A 120 -17.05 6.78 3.05
CA MET A 120 -16.91 8.16 2.58
C MET A 120 -17.58 8.37 1.23
N THR A 121 -17.41 7.42 0.32
CA THR A 121 -18.02 7.47 -1.00
C THR A 121 -19.56 7.45 -0.90
N ASN A 122 -20.09 6.58 -0.05
CA ASN A 122 -21.54 6.52 0.20
C ASN A 122 -22.07 7.81 0.83
N HIS A 123 -21.33 8.37 1.77
CA HIS A 123 -21.71 9.65 2.40
C HIS A 123 -21.68 10.80 1.40
N ALA A 124 -20.65 10.86 0.56
CA ALA A 124 -20.55 11.87 -0.49
C ALA A 124 -21.69 11.75 -1.50
N ALA A 125 -22.07 10.52 -1.86
CA ALA A 125 -23.20 10.27 -2.76
C ALA A 125 -24.53 10.72 -2.15
N GLN A 126 -24.73 10.53 -0.85
CA GLN A 126 -25.90 11.03 -0.12
C GLN A 126 -25.96 12.56 -0.12
N LEU A 127 -24.84 13.21 0.17
CA LEU A 127 -24.76 14.68 0.15
C LEU A 127 -25.04 15.22 -1.24
N GLU A 128 -24.50 14.60 -2.27
CA GLU A 128 -24.76 15.00 -3.65
C GLU A 128 -26.26 14.93 -3.99
N ARG A 129 -26.93 13.85 -3.61
CA ARG A 129 -28.37 13.70 -3.82
C ARG A 129 -29.18 14.73 -3.06
N GLN A 130 -28.81 15.01 -1.82
CA GLN A 130 -29.48 16.04 -1.02
C GLN A 130 -29.27 17.43 -1.63
N LEU A 131 -28.06 17.74 -2.09
CA LEU A 131 -27.78 19.00 -2.76
C LEU A 131 -28.59 19.17 -4.04
N GLN A 132 -28.70 18.12 -4.85
CA GLN A 132 -29.48 18.14 -6.08
C GLN A 132 -30.98 18.38 -5.80
N SER A 133 -31.48 17.83 -4.71
CA SER A 133 -32.90 18.01 -4.33
C SER A 133 -33.19 19.41 -3.77
N MET A 134 -32.17 20.10 -3.24
CA MET A 134 -32.29 21.41 -2.63
C MET A 134 -32.04 22.56 -3.60
N VAL A 135 -31.36 22.32 -4.71
CA VAL A 135 -31.10 23.33 -5.74
C VAL A 135 -32.23 23.29 -6.75
N PRO A 136 -32.92 24.42 -6.99
CA PRO A 136 -34.00 24.44 -7.99
C PRO A 136 -33.43 24.21 -9.40
N GLU A 137 -34.14 23.38 -10.17
CA GLU A 137 -33.84 23.18 -11.58
C GLU A 137 -34.09 24.45 -12.37
N GLY A 138 -33.11 24.94 -13.07
CA GLY A 138 -33.31 26.14 -13.84
C GLY A 138 -32.13 26.53 -14.66
#